data_e7619385a9df74cd0197fad6e2400cce
#
_entry.id   e7619385a9df74cd0197fad6e2400cce
#
_cell.length_a   1.000
_cell.length_b   1.000
_cell.length_c   1.000
_cell.angle_alpha   90.00
_cell.angle_beta   90.00
_cell.angle_gamma   90.00
#
_symmetry.space_group_name_H-M   'P 1'
#
loop_
_entity.id
_entity.type
_entity.pdbx_description
1 polymer ?
#
loop_
_entity_poly.entity_id
_entity_poly.type
_entity_poly.pdbx_seq_one_letter_code
_entity_poly.pdbx_strand_id
1 'polypeptide(L)'
;MSRSPIPSWCFAVAVVKLGRRFLVIRERKHGELWYLPAGRVELAESFAEAAVRETLEEAGLRIELEGILRIEHSPLPGEARFRVIFLARPADDTPPKSRPDEHSLEARWVTVEDLSTLRLRGREMTRLFEDVLAGAPVFPLSLLRPEGEPLLGRAS
;
A
#
# COMPACT_ATOMS: atom_id res chain seq x y z
N MET A 1 -11.28 28.28 -23.94
CA MET A 1 -11.02 26.88 -24.32
C MET A 1 -10.99 26.01 -23.07
N SER A 2 -11.79 24.99 -23.04
CA SER A 2 -11.72 23.96 -22.00
C SER A 2 -10.41 23.15 -22.17
N ARG A 3 -9.61 23.04 -21.12
CA ARG A 3 -8.43 22.15 -21.12
C ARG A 3 -8.90 20.72 -20.94
N SER A 4 -8.35 19.80 -21.72
CA SER A 4 -8.60 18.37 -21.49
C SER A 4 -8.03 17.95 -20.14
N PRO A 5 -8.73 17.12 -19.35
CA PRO A 5 -8.18 16.56 -18.12
C PRO A 5 -6.90 15.77 -18.39
N ILE A 6 -5.94 15.85 -17.48
CA ILE A 6 -4.77 14.95 -17.50
C ILE A 6 -5.17 13.66 -16.81
N PRO A 7 -5.13 12.50 -17.49
CA PRO A 7 -5.38 11.21 -16.86
C PRO A 7 -4.45 11.01 -15.66
N SER A 8 -4.99 10.67 -14.51
CA SER A 8 -4.22 10.47 -13.29
C SER A 8 -4.58 9.13 -12.67
N TRP A 9 -3.57 8.27 -12.51
CA TRP A 9 -3.72 6.95 -11.91
C TRP A 9 -3.37 7.01 -10.44
N CYS A 10 -4.32 6.61 -9.59
CA CYS A 10 -4.17 6.63 -8.14
C CYS A 10 -4.02 5.20 -7.62
N PHE A 11 -2.97 4.95 -6.83
CA PHE A 11 -2.68 3.64 -6.23
C PHE A 11 -2.47 3.77 -4.72
N ALA A 12 -3.02 2.84 -3.98
CA ALA A 12 -2.73 2.67 -2.57
C ALA A 12 -1.81 1.47 -2.36
N VAL A 13 -0.83 1.60 -1.48
CA VAL A 13 0.13 0.56 -1.13
C VAL A 13 0.16 0.40 0.37
N ALA A 14 0.11 -0.84 0.88
CA ALA A 14 0.18 -1.12 2.30
C ALA A 14 1.49 -1.80 2.68
N VAL A 15 2.26 -1.17 3.56
CA VAL A 15 3.37 -1.80 4.29
C VAL A 15 2.81 -2.31 5.61
N VAL A 16 2.42 -3.58 5.64
CA VAL A 16 1.84 -4.21 6.82
C VAL A 16 2.95 -4.87 7.62
N LYS A 17 3.13 -4.42 8.86
CA LYS A 17 4.24 -4.83 9.73
C LYS A 17 3.74 -5.58 10.96
N LEU A 18 4.41 -6.68 11.29
CA LEU A 18 4.21 -7.45 12.50
C LEU A 18 5.57 -7.79 13.14
N GLY A 19 5.97 -7.06 14.16
CA GLY A 19 7.31 -7.15 14.73
C GLY A 19 8.37 -6.74 13.69
N ARG A 20 9.26 -7.65 13.33
CA ARG A 20 10.25 -7.45 12.26
C ARG A 20 9.85 -8.03 10.91
N ARG A 21 8.64 -8.57 10.79
CA ARG A 21 8.12 -9.18 9.57
C ARG A 21 7.18 -8.24 8.84
N PHE A 22 7.16 -8.38 7.53
CA PHE A 22 6.31 -7.64 6.62
C PHE A 22 5.45 -8.58 5.78
N LEU A 23 4.25 -8.14 5.46
CA LEU A 23 3.35 -8.88 4.59
C LEU A 23 3.74 -8.64 3.12
N VAL A 24 3.91 -9.73 2.39
CA VAL A 24 4.09 -9.69 0.93
C VAL A 24 3.11 -10.64 0.26
N ILE A 25 2.74 -10.30 -0.97
CA ILE A 25 1.85 -11.12 -1.79
C ILE A 25 2.60 -11.59 -3.04
N ARG A 26 2.26 -12.78 -3.51
CA ARG A 26 2.70 -13.27 -4.81
C ARG A 26 1.63 -12.93 -5.83
N GLU A 27 1.96 -12.04 -6.73
CA GLU A 27 1.02 -11.53 -7.73
C GLU A 27 0.65 -12.61 -8.75
N ARG A 28 -0.61 -12.68 -9.12
CA ARG A 28 -1.05 -13.52 -10.25
C ARG A 28 -0.63 -12.92 -11.60
N LYS A 29 -0.56 -11.60 -11.66
CA LYS A 29 -0.07 -10.83 -12.81
C LYS A 29 1.42 -10.52 -12.65
N HIS A 30 2.03 -9.90 -13.64
CA HIS A 30 3.44 -9.45 -13.59
C HIS A 30 4.47 -10.57 -13.35
N GLY A 31 4.24 -11.77 -13.88
CA GLY A 31 5.21 -12.86 -13.83
C GLY A 31 5.30 -13.57 -12.48
N GLU A 32 4.24 -13.52 -11.69
CA GLU A 32 4.16 -14.16 -10.37
C GLU A 32 5.24 -13.67 -9.38
N LEU A 33 5.58 -12.39 -9.46
CA LEU A 33 6.56 -11.76 -8.59
C LEU A 33 5.95 -11.41 -7.23
N TRP A 34 6.81 -11.31 -6.24
CA TRP A 34 6.44 -10.87 -4.90
C TRP A 34 6.45 -9.35 -4.80
N TYR A 35 5.41 -8.81 -4.19
CA TYR A 35 5.25 -7.38 -3.96
C TYR A 35 4.46 -7.10 -2.67
N LEU A 36 4.27 -5.83 -2.37
CA LEU A 36 3.39 -5.35 -1.30
C LEU A 36 1.92 -5.46 -1.75
N PRO A 37 0.98 -5.62 -0.81
CA PRO A 37 -0.44 -5.40 -1.12
C PRO A 37 -0.62 -4.00 -1.71
N ALA A 38 -1.16 -3.93 -2.91
CA ALA A 38 -1.30 -2.67 -3.63
C ALA A 38 -2.30 -2.77 -4.77
N GLY A 39 -3.06 -1.71 -4.99
CA GLY A 39 -3.96 -1.64 -6.13
C GLY A 39 -4.45 -0.25 -6.44
N ARG A 40 -5.24 -0.19 -7.49
CA ARG A 40 -5.83 1.06 -7.97
C ARG A 40 -6.94 1.52 -7.02
N VAL A 41 -6.95 2.81 -6.73
CA VAL A 41 -8.09 3.44 -6.05
C VAL A 41 -9.29 3.46 -7.01
N GLU A 42 -10.43 2.97 -6.56
CA GLU A 42 -11.66 2.90 -7.32
C GLU A 42 -12.46 4.21 -7.24
N LEU A 43 -13.49 4.34 -8.09
CA LEU A 43 -14.38 5.49 -8.05
C LEU A 43 -15.07 5.61 -6.67
N ALA A 44 -15.11 6.82 -6.14
CA ALA A 44 -15.67 7.14 -4.82
C ALA A 44 -14.97 6.44 -3.63
N GLU A 45 -13.78 5.91 -3.83
CA GLU A 45 -12.96 5.28 -2.81
C GLU A 45 -11.80 6.22 -2.41
N SER A 46 -11.52 6.32 -1.13
CA SER A 46 -10.30 7.00 -0.66
C SER A 46 -9.07 6.11 -0.79
N PHE A 47 -7.86 6.70 -0.76
CA PHE A 47 -6.62 5.92 -0.71
C PHE A 47 -6.56 4.97 0.50
N ALA A 48 -7.07 5.40 1.64
CA ALA A 48 -7.10 4.59 2.86
C ALA A 48 -8.02 3.36 2.69
N GLU A 49 -9.22 3.56 2.16
CA GLU A 49 -10.16 2.47 1.86
C GLU A 49 -9.57 1.49 0.84
N ALA A 50 -8.93 2.00 -0.21
CA ALA A 50 -8.26 1.17 -1.21
C ALA A 50 -7.16 0.30 -0.59
N ALA A 51 -6.31 0.84 0.28
CA ALA A 51 -5.25 0.08 0.95
C ALA A 51 -5.82 -1.07 1.79
N VAL A 52 -6.91 -0.83 2.51
CA VAL A 52 -7.59 -1.85 3.32
C VAL A 52 -8.23 -2.91 2.44
N ARG A 53 -8.95 -2.52 1.40
CA ARG A 53 -9.62 -3.44 0.45
C ARG A 53 -8.61 -4.31 -0.26
N GLU A 54 -7.57 -3.74 -0.87
CA GLU A 54 -6.55 -4.48 -1.62
C GLU A 54 -5.82 -5.48 -0.72
N THR A 55 -5.50 -5.12 0.52
CA THR A 55 -4.85 -6.04 1.45
C THR A 55 -5.77 -7.21 1.80
N LEU A 56 -7.06 -6.97 1.98
CA LEU A 56 -8.02 -8.04 2.22
C LEU A 56 -8.16 -8.97 1.01
N GLU A 57 -8.27 -8.41 -0.18
CA GLU A 57 -8.39 -9.17 -1.43
C GLU A 57 -7.13 -9.99 -1.75
N GLU A 58 -5.96 -9.39 -1.65
CA GLU A 58 -4.69 -10.00 -2.05
C GLU A 58 -4.07 -10.90 -0.97
N ALA A 59 -4.23 -10.55 0.30
CA ALA A 59 -3.59 -11.27 1.41
C ALA A 59 -4.57 -11.98 2.36
N GLY A 60 -5.86 -11.72 2.26
CA GLY A 60 -6.87 -12.27 3.15
C GLY A 60 -6.84 -11.68 4.57
N LEU A 61 -6.17 -10.57 4.78
CA LEU A 61 -5.99 -9.94 6.09
C LEU A 61 -6.73 -8.62 6.20
N ARG A 62 -7.38 -8.44 7.36
CA ARG A 62 -7.84 -7.12 7.80
C ARG A 62 -6.67 -6.37 8.42
N ILE A 63 -6.54 -5.10 8.10
CA ILE A 63 -5.48 -4.25 8.61
C ILE A 63 -6.03 -2.98 9.24
N GLU A 64 -5.24 -2.42 10.13
CA GLU A 64 -5.43 -1.08 10.67
C GLU A 64 -4.30 -0.19 10.19
N LEU A 65 -4.64 0.92 9.54
CA LEU A 65 -3.67 1.90 9.09
C LEU A 65 -3.14 2.70 10.29
N GLU A 66 -1.83 2.83 10.37
CA GLU A 66 -1.15 3.58 11.44
C GLU A 66 -0.70 4.96 10.98
N GLY A 67 -0.44 5.13 9.70
CA GLY A 67 -0.02 6.40 9.13
C GLY A 67 0.41 6.31 7.69
N ILE A 68 0.95 7.41 7.18
CA ILE A 68 1.45 7.55 5.82
C ILE A 68 2.97 7.58 5.85
N LEU A 69 3.61 6.66 5.13
CA LEU A 69 5.06 6.64 4.96
C LEU A 69 5.51 7.61 3.86
N ARG A 70 4.77 7.66 2.75
CA ARG A 70 5.14 8.48 1.61
C ARG A 70 3.95 8.73 0.68
N ILE A 71 3.94 9.90 0.07
CA ILE A 71 3.08 10.25 -1.07
C ILE A 71 4.00 10.47 -2.26
N GLU A 72 3.74 9.75 -3.35
CA GLU A 72 4.54 9.83 -4.57
C GLU A 72 3.70 10.40 -5.71
N HIS A 73 4.25 11.38 -6.38
CA HIS A 73 3.69 11.95 -7.61
C HIS A 73 4.70 11.77 -8.73
N SER A 74 4.31 11.04 -9.77
CA SER A 74 5.14 10.78 -10.95
C SER A 74 4.45 11.37 -12.19
N PRO A 75 4.86 12.56 -12.64
CA PRO A 75 4.40 13.11 -13.91
C PRO A 75 5.04 12.32 -15.06
N LEU A 76 4.21 11.85 -15.98
CA LEU A 76 4.60 11.10 -17.16
C LEU A 76 4.11 11.84 -18.43
N PRO A 77 4.67 11.57 -19.61
CA PRO A 77 4.15 12.11 -20.85
C PRO A 77 2.68 11.68 -21.06
N GLY A 78 1.75 12.65 -20.96
CA GLY A 78 0.32 12.44 -21.19
C GLY A 78 -0.48 11.92 -19.99
N GLU A 79 0.13 11.58 -18.87
CA GLU A 79 -0.57 11.11 -17.67
C GLU A 79 0.22 11.42 -16.39
N ALA A 80 -0.38 11.16 -15.24
CA ALA A 80 0.30 11.21 -13.96
C ALA A 80 -0.01 9.97 -13.12
N ARG A 81 0.88 9.64 -12.19
CA ARG A 81 0.65 8.60 -11.19
C ARG A 81 0.80 9.17 -9.79
N PHE A 82 -0.16 8.84 -8.94
CA PHE A 82 -0.12 9.10 -7.51
C PHE A 82 -0.12 7.79 -6.76
N ARG A 83 0.82 7.64 -5.84
CA ARG A 83 0.85 6.49 -4.93
C ARG A 83 0.89 7.00 -3.49
N VAL A 84 0.05 6.44 -2.64
CA VAL A 84 0.13 6.67 -1.20
C VAL A 84 0.54 5.36 -0.54
N ILE A 85 1.64 5.39 0.19
CA ILE A 85 2.20 4.25 0.89
C ILE A 85 1.88 4.39 2.37
N PHE A 86 1.07 3.48 2.88
CA PHE A 86 0.64 3.43 4.27
C PHE A 86 1.49 2.45 5.07
N LEU A 87 1.75 2.81 6.34
CA LEU A 87 2.14 1.84 7.36
C LEU A 87 0.86 1.30 8.01
N ALA A 88 0.82 -0.01 8.19
CA ALA A 88 -0.31 -0.70 8.79
C ALA A 88 0.15 -1.87 9.67
N ARG A 89 -0.77 -2.35 10.50
CA ARG A 89 -0.63 -3.58 11.28
C ARG A 89 -1.80 -4.51 11.01
N PRO A 90 -1.66 -5.83 11.20
CA PRO A 90 -2.81 -6.72 11.14
C PRO A 90 -3.81 -6.36 12.24
N ALA A 91 -5.11 -6.44 11.93
CA ALA A 91 -6.18 -6.15 12.89
C ALA A 91 -6.43 -7.31 13.86
N ASP A 92 -6.05 -8.51 13.45
CA ASP A 92 -6.23 -9.76 14.24
C ASP A 92 -5.14 -10.79 13.87
N ASP A 93 -5.25 -11.99 14.43
CA ASP A 93 -4.31 -13.09 14.23
C ASP A 93 -4.63 -13.98 13.01
N THR A 94 -5.48 -13.53 12.10
CA THR A 94 -5.81 -14.27 10.88
C THR A 94 -4.51 -14.56 10.08
N PRO A 95 -4.23 -15.81 9.68
CA PRO A 95 -3.06 -16.11 8.88
C PRO A 95 -3.21 -15.57 7.46
N PRO A 96 -2.09 -15.20 6.81
CA PRO A 96 -2.10 -14.80 5.40
C PRO A 96 -2.65 -15.90 4.50
N LYS A 97 -3.26 -15.50 3.40
CA LYS A 97 -3.80 -16.37 2.36
C LYS A 97 -2.74 -17.36 1.86
N SER A 98 -3.05 -18.64 1.89
CA SER A 98 -2.18 -19.73 1.43
C SER A 98 -2.65 -20.41 0.15
N ARG A 99 -3.84 -20.04 -0.37
CA ARG A 99 -4.42 -20.62 -1.59
C ARG A 99 -4.66 -19.54 -2.65
N PRO A 100 -4.40 -19.86 -3.93
CA PRO A 100 -4.65 -18.93 -5.02
C PRO A 100 -6.13 -18.61 -5.16
N ASP A 101 -6.42 -17.36 -5.53
CA ASP A 101 -7.72 -16.91 -6.02
C ASP A 101 -7.53 -15.93 -7.19
N GLU A 102 -8.56 -15.17 -7.54
CA GLU A 102 -8.51 -14.22 -8.65
C GLU A 102 -7.58 -13.01 -8.39
N HIS A 103 -7.29 -12.70 -7.13
CA HIS A 103 -6.50 -11.52 -6.75
C HIS A 103 -5.00 -11.83 -6.62
N SER A 104 -4.64 -12.95 -6.00
CA SER A 104 -3.24 -13.32 -5.76
C SER A 104 -3.06 -14.84 -5.68
N LEU A 105 -1.80 -15.29 -5.72
CA LEU A 105 -1.45 -16.70 -5.57
C LEU A 105 -1.30 -17.11 -4.10
N GLU A 106 -0.66 -16.28 -3.30
CA GLU A 106 -0.45 -16.47 -1.87
C GLU A 106 0.04 -15.19 -1.21
N ALA A 107 0.00 -15.15 0.12
CA ALA A 107 0.60 -14.11 0.93
C ALA A 107 1.48 -14.72 2.03
N ARG A 108 2.52 -13.98 2.46
CA ARG A 108 3.45 -14.44 3.50
C ARG A 108 3.92 -13.29 4.38
N TRP A 109 4.24 -13.65 5.62
CA TRP A 109 5.07 -12.83 6.49
C TRP A 109 6.54 -13.13 6.21
N VAL A 110 7.32 -12.11 5.88
CA VAL A 110 8.75 -12.22 5.56
C VAL A 110 9.57 -11.22 6.37
N THR A 111 10.81 -11.56 6.66
CA THR A 111 11.81 -10.60 7.15
C THR A 111 12.52 -9.94 5.96
N VAL A 112 13.34 -8.92 6.22
CA VAL A 112 14.17 -8.30 5.15
C VAL A 112 15.12 -9.34 4.57
N GLU A 113 15.69 -10.21 5.40
CA GLU A 113 16.62 -11.27 5.01
C GLU A 113 15.96 -12.28 4.05
N ASP A 114 14.69 -12.62 4.29
CA ASP A 114 13.94 -13.56 3.44
C ASP A 114 13.76 -13.02 2.01
N LEU A 115 13.74 -11.71 1.81
CA LEU A 115 13.53 -11.09 0.50
C LEU A 115 14.57 -11.52 -0.53
N SER A 116 15.80 -11.84 -0.10
CA SER A 116 16.87 -12.31 -0.98
C SER A 116 16.55 -13.65 -1.66
N THR A 117 15.64 -14.43 -1.09
CA THR A 117 15.21 -15.74 -1.61
C THR A 117 14.00 -15.64 -2.55
N LEU A 118 13.40 -14.45 -2.68
CA LEU A 118 12.18 -14.21 -3.42
C LEU A 118 12.46 -13.47 -4.73
N ARG A 119 11.66 -13.75 -5.74
CA ARG A 119 11.64 -12.98 -6.98
C ARG A 119 10.77 -11.75 -6.79
N LEU A 120 11.40 -10.60 -6.56
CA LEU A 120 10.70 -9.35 -6.23
C LEU A 120 10.32 -8.56 -7.48
N ARG A 121 9.16 -7.90 -7.43
CA ARG A 121 8.74 -6.90 -8.39
C ARG A 121 9.31 -5.53 -8.00
N GLY A 122 10.56 -5.29 -8.30
CA GLY A 122 11.22 -4.04 -7.95
C GLY A 122 12.17 -4.18 -6.75
N ARG A 123 13.22 -3.38 -6.76
CA ARG A 123 14.26 -3.40 -5.73
C ARG A 123 13.95 -2.47 -4.56
N GLU A 124 13.03 -1.54 -4.75
CA GLU A 124 12.67 -0.53 -3.76
C GLU A 124 12.03 -1.12 -2.50
N MET A 125 11.42 -2.30 -2.59
CA MET A 125 10.72 -2.94 -1.46
C MET A 125 11.68 -3.27 -0.31
N THR A 126 12.86 -3.80 -0.61
CA THR A 126 13.88 -4.12 0.40
C THR A 126 14.27 -2.86 1.18
N ARG A 127 14.62 -1.80 0.45
CA ARG A 127 15.00 -0.53 1.07
C ARG A 127 13.85 0.08 1.88
N LEU A 128 12.63 -0.01 1.37
CA LEU A 128 11.45 0.48 2.11
C LEU A 128 11.29 -0.22 3.46
N PHE A 129 11.47 -1.54 3.49
CA PHE A 129 11.39 -2.31 4.75
C PHE A 129 12.55 -1.97 5.70
N GLU A 130 13.77 -1.83 5.17
CA GLU A 130 14.94 -1.38 5.95
C GLU A 130 14.70 0.00 6.56
N ASP A 131 14.20 0.95 5.78
CA ASP A 131 13.91 2.31 6.24
C ASP A 131 12.83 2.30 7.34
N VAL A 132 11.78 1.49 7.19
CA VAL A 132 10.72 1.35 8.22
C VAL A 132 11.30 0.76 9.50
N LEU A 133 12.14 -0.27 9.43
CA LEU A 133 12.81 -0.84 10.61
C LEU A 133 13.79 0.13 11.26
N ALA A 134 14.40 1.01 10.49
CA ALA A 134 15.30 2.07 10.98
C ALA A 134 14.56 3.27 11.59
N GLY A 135 13.23 3.27 11.57
CA GLY A 135 12.43 4.33 12.18
C GLY A 135 12.13 5.50 11.22
N ALA A 136 11.93 5.21 9.93
CA ALA A 136 11.49 6.23 8.98
C ALA A 136 10.28 7.02 9.51
N PRO A 137 10.16 8.31 9.20
CA PRO A 137 9.03 9.13 9.65
C PRO A 137 7.69 8.57 9.19
N VAL A 138 6.72 8.57 10.08
CA VAL A 138 5.33 8.20 9.81
C VAL A 138 4.46 9.42 10.00
N PHE A 139 3.76 9.82 8.96
CA PHE A 139 2.91 11.00 8.95
C PHE A 139 1.48 10.62 9.31
N PRO A 140 0.72 11.52 9.94
CA PRO A 140 -0.66 11.22 10.34
C PRO A 140 -1.55 10.95 9.12
N LEU A 141 -2.53 10.06 9.26
CA LEU A 141 -3.53 9.76 8.23
C LEU A 141 -4.29 11.01 7.79
N SER A 142 -4.42 11.99 8.69
CA SER A 142 -5.06 13.28 8.42
C SER A 142 -4.30 14.17 7.41
N LEU A 143 -3.12 13.76 6.95
CA LEU A 143 -2.41 14.42 5.85
C LEU A 143 -3.19 14.35 4.53
N LEU A 144 -3.99 13.29 4.36
CA LEU A 144 -4.93 13.12 3.25
C LEU A 144 -6.35 13.33 3.75
N ARG A 145 -7.00 14.36 3.25
CA ARG A 145 -8.38 14.72 3.60
C ARG A 145 -9.17 15.10 2.35
N PRO A 146 -10.49 14.99 2.39
CA PRO A 146 -11.35 15.54 1.37
C PRO A 146 -11.14 17.06 1.20
N GLU A 147 -11.38 17.54 -0.01
CA GLU A 147 -11.34 18.97 -0.31
C GLU A 147 -12.31 19.75 0.58
N GLY A 148 -11.85 20.89 1.09
CA GLY A 148 -12.66 21.80 1.89
C GLY A 148 -12.75 21.49 3.37
N GLU A 149 -12.14 20.42 3.85
CA GLU A 149 -12.07 20.16 5.29
C GLU A 149 -11.15 21.17 6.00
N PRO A 150 -11.51 21.62 7.21
CA PRO A 150 -10.70 22.58 7.97
C PRO A 150 -9.37 21.94 8.41
N LEU A 151 -8.29 22.74 8.38
CA LEU A 151 -6.96 22.30 8.83
C LEU A 151 -6.92 21.97 10.32
N LEU A 152 -7.67 22.73 11.12
CA LEU A 152 -7.82 22.50 12.57
C LEU A 152 -9.18 21.88 12.84
N GLY A 153 -9.19 20.76 13.59
CA GLY A 153 -10.43 20.24 14.12
C GLY A 153 -11.10 21.30 15.02
N ARG A 154 -12.39 21.56 14.83
CA ARG A 154 -13.13 22.36 15.80
C ARG A 154 -13.21 21.53 17.09
N ALA A 155 -12.76 22.11 18.19
CA ALA A 155 -13.08 21.57 19.52
C ALA A 155 -14.63 21.53 19.61
N SER A 156 -15.18 20.36 19.80
CA SER A 156 -16.59 20.13 20.12
C SER A 156 -16.88 20.53 21.54
#